data_86d9dd59e0fcf8822f9e8d7810e6a179
#
_entry.id   86d9dd59e0fcf8822f9e8d7810e6a179
#
_cell.length_a   1.000
_cell.length_b   1.000
_cell.length_c   1.000
_cell.angle_alpha   90.00
_cell.angle_beta   90.00
_cell.angle_gamma   90.00
#
_symmetry.space_group_name_H-M   'P 1'
#
loop_
_entity.id
_entity.type
_entity.pdbx_description
1 polymer ?
#
loop_
_entity_poly.entity_id
_entity_poly.type
_entity_poly.pdbx_seq_one_letter_code
_entity_poly.pdbx_strand_id
1 'polypeptide(L)'
;MFGENRIQLATARLSLERFQRRDGEILLVRNVLDRQLIDVDGRRVIRVTDLALSHLPSQEIYQLVGVDISFKALLRRIFWSFSRSMGQTAQQMGRNDTLLDWGDIEYLASNAPAIRLNVNYDLLARFHPADMGRLLEELSYKQRIEIVQNFELAVAADALEAMKPEFAADILESLDETQAADILEQMEPEEAADVVAELNQEIAGKLLEQMEPEEAKEVQALLAYAEGSVGSIMTNNFVTVDAKMTIAKALRFLREQTPTPQHIYSVLVVEPGSSKLTGIVTLTQLATSNLPHTIRLEKVMQTEIISTGPTRAAQEAAQLIVDYHLLVLPVVEEGTGRVVGIVTLDKAVEQLLQ
;
A
#
# COMPACT_ATOMS: atom_id res chain seq x y z
N MET A 1 -38.75 23.50 9.99
CA MET A 1 -38.06 24.09 11.14
C MET A 1 -37.92 23.01 12.21
N PHE A 2 -36.72 22.66 12.58
CA PHE A 2 -36.43 21.71 13.66
C PHE A 2 -36.20 22.57 14.92
N GLY A 3 -37.16 22.61 15.79
CA GLY A 3 -37.04 23.27 17.08
C GLY A 3 -37.66 22.39 18.14
N GLU A 4 -36.98 22.18 19.25
CA GLU A 4 -37.46 21.49 20.46
C GLU A 4 -38.31 20.23 20.24
N ASN A 5 -37.75 19.23 19.53
CA ASN A 5 -38.35 17.89 19.32
C ASN A 5 -39.73 17.91 18.57
N ARG A 6 -40.00 18.93 17.79
CA ARG A 6 -41.21 19.02 16.98
C ARG A 6 -40.87 19.36 15.54
N ILE A 7 -41.45 18.63 14.60
CA ILE A 7 -41.43 18.98 13.18
C ILE A 7 -42.68 19.79 12.90
N GLN A 8 -42.52 21.07 12.53
CA GLN A 8 -43.62 21.93 12.12
C GLN A 8 -43.77 21.80 10.62
N LEU A 9 -44.95 21.36 10.19
CA LEU A 9 -45.28 21.22 8.78
C LEU A 9 -45.72 22.56 8.19
N ALA A 10 -45.22 22.88 7.01
CA ALA A 10 -45.64 24.09 6.27
C ALA A 10 -47.07 23.98 5.72
N THR A 11 -47.63 22.79 5.62
CA THR A 11 -49.00 22.56 5.12
C THR A 11 -49.72 21.55 6.00
N ALA A 12 -51.04 21.71 6.10
CA ALA A 12 -51.93 20.78 6.78
C ALA A 12 -52.22 19.50 5.97
N ARG A 13 -51.81 19.45 4.71
CA ARG A 13 -52.00 18.28 3.83
C ARG A 13 -50.73 17.46 3.78
N LEU A 14 -50.80 16.24 4.28
CA LEU A 14 -49.73 15.22 4.14
C LEU A 14 -50.00 14.43 2.85
N SER A 15 -49.00 14.33 1.99
CA SER A 15 -49.01 13.32 0.93
C SER A 15 -48.71 11.97 1.57
N LEU A 16 -49.64 11.02 1.41
CA LEU A 16 -49.47 9.63 1.84
C LEU A 16 -48.87 8.74 0.75
N GLU A 17 -48.42 9.35 -0.35
CA GLU A 17 -47.69 8.62 -1.38
C GLU A 17 -46.38 8.08 -0.82
N ARG A 18 -46.06 6.84 -1.21
CA ARG A 18 -44.80 6.25 -0.82
C ARG A 18 -43.66 7.06 -1.43
N PHE A 19 -42.66 7.38 -0.62
CA PHE A 19 -41.44 8.02 -1.09
C PHE A 19 -40.86 7.24 -2.26
N GLN A 20 -40.72 7.87 -3.40
CA GLN A 20 -40.04 7.37 -4.56
C GLN A 20 -38.70 8.13 -4.73
N ARG A 21 -37.59 7.41 -4.65
CA ARG A 21 -36.27 7.97 -4.83
C ARG A 21 -36.09 8.41 -6.28
N ARG A 22 -35.58 9.61 -6.50
CA ARG A 22 -35.19 10.10 -7.83
C ARG A 22 -33.77 9.61 -8.16
N ASP A 23 -33.44 9.58 -9.46
CA ASP A 23 -32.08 9.29 -9.89
C ASP A 23 -31.12 10.37 -9.34
N GLY A 24 -30.01 9.94 -8.76
CA GLY A 24 -29.02 10.85 -8.12
C GLY A 24 -29.30 11.21 -6.66
N GLU A 25 -30.46 10.87 -6.06
CA GLU A 25 -30.73 11.12 -4.64
C GLU A 25 -30.00 10.11 -3.73
N ILE A 26 -29.42 10.63 -2.65
CA ILE A 26 -28.79 9.82 -1.59
C ILE A 26 -29.66 9.89 -0.34
N LEU A 27 -30.01 8.74 0.21
CA LEU A 27 -30.72 8.66 1.48
C LEU A 27 -29.70 8.68 2.63
N LEU A 28 -29.47 9.83 3.25
CA LEU A 28 -28.45 10.05 4.27
C LEU A 28 -28.46 8.98 5.37
N VAL A 29 -29.62 8.62 5.90
CA VAL A 29 -29.74 7.60 6.96
C VAL A 29 -29.42 6.20 6.44
N ARG A 30 -29.77 5.86 5.20
CA ARG A 30 -29.60 4.53 4.64
C ARG A 30 -28.23 4.33 4.00
N ASN A 31 -27.71 5.37 3.36
CA ASN A 31 -26.55 5.29 2.50
C ASN A 31 -25.27 5.87 3.15
N VAL A 32 -25.38 6.74 4.16
CA VAL A 32 -24.24 7.42 4.79
C VAL A 32 -24.12 7.04 6.27
N LEU A 33 -25.20 7.13 7.04
CA LEU A 33 -25.18 6.84 8.47
C LEU A 33 -24.85 5.36 8.71
N ASP A 34 -23.97 5.07 9.67
CA ASP A 34 -23.45 3.74 10.00
C ASP A 34 -22.63 3.05 8.88
N ARG A 35 -22.26 3.79 7.83
CA ARG A 35 -21.43 3.28 6.73
C ARG A 35 -19.96 3.60 6.97
N GLN A 36 -19.11 2.81 6.32
CA GLN A 36 -17.71 3.10 6.18
C GLN A 36 -17.51 4.06 5.01
N LEU A 37 -16.74 5.10 5.24
CA LEU A 37 -16.34 6.11 4.26
C LEU A 37 -14.82 6.27 4.33
N ILE A 38 -14.22 6.85 3.28
CA ILE A 38 -12.80 7.19 3.27
C ILE A 38 -12.66 8.68 3.64
N ASP A 39 -11.91 8.93 4.69
CA ASP A 39 -11.38 10.25 5.03
C ASP A 39 -10.11 10.46 4.20
N VAL A 40 -10.24 11.25 3.13
CA VAL A 40 -9.16 11.45 2.16
C VAL A 40 -8.02 12.28 2.76
N ASP A 41 -8.31 13.25 3.62
CA ASP A 41 -7.31 14.06 4.31
C ASP A 41 -6.59 13.25 5.40
N GLY A 42 -7.35 12.49 6.19
CA GLY A 42 -6.80 11.62 7.24
C GLY A 42 -6.30 10.27 6.73
N ARG A 43 -6.48 9.96 5.45
CA ARG A 43 -6.06 8.71 4.77
C ARG A 43 -6.42 7.45 5.58
N ARG A 44 -7.69 7.36 5.96
CA ARG A 44 -8.21 6.28 6.80
C ARG A 44 -9.66 5.97 6.51
N VAL A 45 -10.08 4.76 6.84
CA VAL A 45 -11.48 4.37 6.83
C VAL A 45 -12.15 4.85 8.12
N ILE A 46 -13.30 5.49 7.98
CA ILE A 46 -14.09 6.00 9.09
C ILE A 46 -15.49 5.39 9.09
N ARG A 47 -16.09 5.23 10.27
CA ARG A 47 -17.49 4.86 10.39
C ARG A 47 -18.30 6.07 10.82
N VAL A 48 -19.28 6.46 9.99
CA VAL A 48 -20.16 7.58 10.28
C VAL A 48 -21.11 7.21 11.41
N THR A 49 -21.05 7.96 12.50
CA THR A 49 -21.92 7.76 13.68
C THR A 49 -23.07 8.77 13.76
N ASP A 50 -22.88 9.97 13.19
CA ASP A 50 -23.93 11.01 13.10
C ASP A 50 -23.65 11.95 11.90
N LEU A 51 -24.63 12.76 11.52
CA LEU A 51 -24.59 13.67 10.37
C LEU A 51 -24.76 15.11 10.83
N ALA A 52 -23.88 15.99 10.35
CA ALA A 52 -23.98 17.42 10.61
C ALA A 52 -24.67 18.14 9.43
N LEU A 53 -25.83 18.72 9.71
CA LEU A 53 -26.60 19.48 8.74
C LEU A 53 -26.59 20.96 9.12
N SER A 54 -26.30 21.83 8.16
CA SER A 54 -26.47 23.29 8.29
C SER A 54 -27.72 23.75 7.60
N HIS A 55 -28.45 24.65 8.23
CA HIS A 55 -29.63 25.31 7.62
C HIS A 55 -29.21 26.60 6.93
N LEU A 56 -29.53 26.73 5.66
CA LEU A 56 -29.31 27.94 4.86
C LEU A 56 -30.64 28.75 4.77
N PRO A 57 -30.81 29.76 5.64
CA PRO A 57 -32.09 30.48 5.75
C PRO A 57 -32.53 31.19 4.45
N SER A 58 -31.55 31.61 3.63
CA SER A 58 -31.79 32.31 2.36
C SER A 58 -32.45 31.44 1.28
N GLN A 59 -32.34 30.11 1.39
CA GLN A 59 -32.84 29.14 0.41
C GLN A 59 -33.81 28.13 1.02
N GLU A 60 -34.05 28.18 2.32
CA GLU A 60 -34.86 27.22 3.08
C GLU A 60 -34.42 25.76 2.91
N ILE A 61 -33.11 25.52 2.65
CA ILE A 61 -32.53 24.19 2.46
C ILE A 61 -31.60 23.80 3.61
N TYR A 62 -31.48 22.49 3.83
CA TYR A 62 -30.49 21.91 4.72
C TYR A 62 -29.36 21.33 3.87
N GLN A 63 -28.14 21.67 4.21
CA GLN A 63 -26.94 21.16 3.55
C GLN A 63 -26.18 20.22 4.51
N LEU A 64 -25.73 19.07 4.02
CA LEU A 64 -24.80 18.21 4.74
C LEU A 64 -23.42 18.90 4.74
N VAL A 65 -22.93 19.23 5.91
CA VAL A 65 -21.64 19.94 6.08
C VAL A 65 -20.55 19.06 6.63
N GLY A 66 -20.90 17.92 7.23
CA GLY A 66 -19.92 16.98 7.74
C GLY A 66 -20.54 15.76 8.39
N VAL A 67 -19.68 14.86 8.85
CA VAL A 67 -20.03 13.64 9.57
C VAL A 67 -19.30 13.60 10.90
N ASP A 68 -19.98 13.09 11.93
CA ASP A 68 -19.38 12.83 13.25
C ASP A 68 -19.00 11.35 13.34
N ILE A 69 -17.76 11.07 13.71
CA ILE A 69 -17.20 9.72 13.84
C ILE A 69 -17.00 9.30 15.30
N SER A 70 -17.43 10.12 16.24
CA SER A 70 -17.18 9.88 17.66
C SER A 70 -18.08 8.80 18.26
N PHE A 71 -17.51 8.03 19.16
CA PHE A 71 -18.28 7.10 20.00
C PHE A 71 -19.34 7.84 20.86
N LYS A 72 -19.08 9.09 21.23
CA LYS A 72 -20.04 9.94 21.95
C LYS A 72 -21.30 10.23 21.12
N ALA A 73 -21.13 10.47 19.81
CA ALA A 73 -22.27 10.64 18.88
C ALA A 73 -23.11 9.36 18.80
N LEU A 74 -22.46 8.20 18.74
CA LEU A 74 -23.14 6.91 18.77
C LEU A 74 -23.93 6.72 20.07
N LEU A 75 -23.31 6.96 21.22
CA LEU A 75 -23.98 6.89 22.52
C LEU A 75 -25.15 7.87 22.59
N ARG A 76 -24.97 9.12 22.16
CA ARG A 76 -26.05 10.11 22.12
C ARG A 76 -27.25 9.59 21.32
N ARG A 77 -27.02 8.94 20.18
CA ARG A 77 -28.07 8.39 19.34
C ARG A 77 -28.78 7.20 19.98
N ILE A 78 -28.01 6.26 20.59
CA ILE A 78 -28.56 5.07 21.26
C ILE A 78 -29.34 5.44 22.52
N PHE A 79 -28.79 6.34 23.33
CA PHE A 79 -29.40 6.75 24.61
C PHE A 79 -30.33 7.96 24.50
N TRP A 80 -30.63 8.45 23.32
CA TRP A 80 -31.56 9.56 23.09
C TRP A 80 -32.93 9.33 23.75
N SER A 81 -33.43 8.10 23.73
CA SER A 81 -34.68 7.75 24.37
C SER A 81 -34.63 7.78 25.92
N PHE A 82 -33.43 7.62 26.49
CA PHE A 82 -33.19 7.68 27.95
C PHE A 82 -32.93 9.10 28.47
N SER A 83 -32.40 9.99 27.63
CA SER A 83 -31.96 11.33 28.05
C SER A 83 -33.10 12.34 28.24
N ARG A 84 -34.35 11.95 28.03
CA ARG A 84 -35.53 12.82 28.37
C ARG A 84 -35.60 13.21 29.85
N SER A 85 -34.82 12.54 30.73
CA SER A 85 -34.81 12.76 32.17
C SER A 85 -33.61 13.57 32.68
N MET A 86 -32.57 13.78 31.87
CA MET A 86 -31.37 14.53 32.26
C MET A 86 -31.26 15.82 31.45
N GLY A 87 -31.73 16.90 32.09
CA GLY A 87 -31.76 18.22 31.50
C GLY A 87 -30.40 18.79 31.08
N GLN A 88 -30.39 19.58 30.05
CA GLN A 88 -29.57 20.74 29.65
C GLN A 88 -28.01 20.64 29.72
N THR A 89 -27.38 19.64 30.29
CA THR A 89 -25.92 19.53 30.38
C THR A 89 -25.25 18.85 29.18
N ALA A 90 -26.02 18.27 28.27
CA ALA A 90 -25.47 17.57 27.09
C ALA A 90 -25.12 18.51 25.90
N GLN A 91 -25.51 19.77 25.98
CA GLN A 91 -25.34 20.73 24.87
C GLN A 91 -23.98 21.43 24.84
N GLN A 92 -23.14 21.27 25.87
CA GLN A 92 -21.83 21.95 25.99
C GLN A 92 -20.63 21.02 25.95
N MET A 93 -20.81 19.73 25.68
CA MET A 93 -19.66 18.83 25.52
C MET A 93 -19.08 18.92 24.09
N GLY A 94 -18.01 19.67 24.00
CA GLY A 94 -16.94 19.63 23.01
C GLY A 94 -17.31 19.33 21.56
N ARG A 95 -17.49 20.38 20.80
CA ARG A 95 -17.82 20.41 19.37
C ARG A 95 -16.56 20.47 18.55
N ASN A 96 -15.54 19.84 18.55
CA ASN A 96 -14.48 20.16 17.55
C ASN A 96 -13.53 19.05 17.07
N ASP A 97 -13.37 17.91 17.74
CA ASP A 97 -12.26 17.01 17.32
C ASP A 97 -12.68 15.78 16.51
N THR A 98 -13.96 15.62 16.22
CA THR A 98 -14.51 14.42 15.56
C THR A 98 -15.50 14.69 14.42
N LEU A 99 -15.70 15.97 14.08
CA LEU A 99 -16.52 16.37 12.95
C LEU A 99 -15.61 16.54 11.73
N LEU A 100 -15.76 15.66 10.75
CA LEU A 100 -15.04 15.74 9.47
C LEU A 100 -15.90 16.50 8.46
N ASP A 101 -15.26 17.34 7.64
CA ASP A 101 -15.95 18.06 6.57
C ASP A 101 -16.43 17.08 5.49
N TRP A 102 -17.62 17.33 4.95
CA TRP A 102 -18.18 16.47 3.90
C TRP A 102 -17.37 16.53 2.61
N GLY A 103 -16.64 17.61 2.36
CA GLY A 103 -15.77 17.78 1.20
C GLY A 103 -14.53 16.86 1.22
N ASP A 104 -14.12 16.40 2.43
CA ASP A 104 -12.93 15.59 2.62
C ASP A 104 -13.23 14.07 2.66
N ILE A 105 -14.50 13.70 2.33
CA ILE A 105 -14.98 12.33 2.46
C ILE A 105 -15.33 11.75 1.11
N GLU A 106 -14.72 10.60 0.79
CA GLU A 106 -15.09 9.77 -0.34
C GLU A 106 -16.06 8.66 0.09
N TYR A 107 -17.14 8.53 -0.66
CA TYR A 107 -18.20 7.57 -0.39
C TYR A 107 -18.04 6.32 -1.25
N LEU A 108 -17.82 5.17 -0.62
CA LEU A 108 -17.80 3.86 -1.29
C LEU A 108 -19.22 3.26 -1.30
N ALA A 109 -19.86 3.29 -2.46
CA ALA A 109 -21.22 2.78 -2.65
C ALA A 109 -21.23 1.26 -2.84
N SER A 110 -21.21 0.47 -1.77
CA SER A 110 -21.22 -0.99 -1.87
C SER A 110 -22.59 -1.65 -2.14
N ASN A 111 -23.73 -0.92 -2.14
CA ASN A 111 -25.05 -1.55 -2.28
C ASN A 111 -26.18 -0.66 -2.85
N ALA A 112 -25.90 0.34 -3.64
CA ALA A 112 -26.98 1.12 -4.29
C ALA A 112 -26.97 0.92 -5.81
N PRO A 113 -28.03 0.31 -6.41
CA PRO A 113 -28.04 -0.02 -7.84
C PRO A 113 -28.25 1.18 -8.76
N ALA A 114 -27.88 2.39 -8.43
CA ALA A 114 -28.00 3.54 -9.33
C ALA A 114 -27.26 4.82 -8.94
N ILE A 115 -26.38 4.82 -7.95
CA ILE A 115 -25.53 5.99 -7.72
C ILE A 115 -24.11 5.51 -7.77
N ARG A 116 -23.48 5.62 -8.93
CA ARG A 116 -22.03 5.78 -9.03
C ARG A 116 -21.77 7.18 -8.50
N LEU A 117 -21.64 7.34 -7.19
CA LEU A 117 -20.82 8.42 -6.68
C LEU A 117 -19.45 8.09 -7.25
N ASN A 118 -18.91 8.99 -8.02
CA ASN A 118 -17.62 8.85 -8.66
C ASN A 118 -16.62 8.78 -7.51
N VAL A 119 -16.23 7.56 -7.10
CA VAL A 119 -15.01 7.41 -6.31
C VAL A 119 -13.93 8.03 -7.18
N ASN A 120 -13.29 9.06 -6.68
CA ASN A 120 -12.21 9.68 -7.45
C ASN A 120 -10.97 8.80 -7.32
N TYR A 121 -10.92 7.73 -8.14
CA TYR A 121 -9.80 6.79 -8.16
C TYR A 121 -8.47 7.52 -8.41
N ASP A 122 -8.48 8.61 -9.19
CA ASP A 122 -7.30 9.44 -9.42
C ASP A 122 -6.80 10.11 -8.12
N LEU A 123 -7.70 10.41 -7.19
CA LEU A 123 -7.33 10.96 -5.89
C LEU A 123 -6.74 9.89 -4.99
N LEU A 124 -7.37 8.71 -4.94
CA LEU A 124 -6.85 7.55 -4.20
C LEU A 124 -5.49 7.11 -4.73
N ALA A 125 -5.31 7.08 -6.06
CA ALA A 125 -4.04 6.75 -6.71
C ALA A 125 -2.87 7.68 -6.35
N ARG A 126 -3.15 8.84 -5.74
CA ARG A 126 -2.10 9.78 -5.25
C ARG A 126 -1.63 9.48 -3.83
N PHE A 127 -2.27 8.55 -3.14
CA PHE A 127 -1.83 8.16 -1.81
C PHE A 127 -0.47 7.47 -1.89
N HIS A 128 0.31 7.60 -0.82
CA HIS A 128 1.51 6.80 -0.70
C HIS A 128 1.12 5.31 -0.63
N PRO A 129 1.84 4.39 -1.32
CA PRO A 129 1.50 2.96 -1.32
C PRO A 129 1.20 2.38 0.07
N ALA A 130 2.03 2.69 1.06
CA ALA A 130 1.84 2.25 2.44
C ALA A 130 0.55 2.76 3.10
N ASP A 131 0.06 3.96 2.73
CA ASP A 131 -1.23 4.48 3.22
C ASP A 131 -2.38 3.80 2.49
N MET A 132 -2.21 3.52 1.17
CA MET A 132 -3.18 2.83 0.37
C MET A 132 -3.35 1.37 0.82
N GLY A 133 -2.24 0.64 1.05
CA GLY A 133 -2.28 -0.73 1.55
C GLY A 133 -3.06 -0.83 2.87
N ARG A 134 -2.73 0.02 3.85
CA ARG A 134 -3.46 0.08 5.13
C ARG A 134 -4.94 0.39 4.96
N LEU A 135 -5.27 1.34 4.08
CA LEU A 135 -6.66 1.69 3.78
C LEU A 135 -7.40 0.51 3.18
N LEU A 136 -6.81 -0.19 2.22
CA LEU A 136 -7.40 -1.38 1.61
C LEU A 136 -7.63 -2.49 2.64
N GLU A 137 -6.69 -2.73 3.57
CA GLU A 137 -6.84 -3.72 4.64
C GLU A 137 -8.01 -3.42 5.59
N GLU A 138 -8.33 -2.15 5.82
CA GLU A 138 -9.47 -1.73 6.66
C GLU A 138 -10.82 -1.84 5.96
N LEU A 139 -10.86 -1.93 4.63
CA LEU A 139 -12.08 -2.00 3.83
C LEU A 139 -12.68 -3.41 3.81
N SER A 140 -13.98 -3.48 3.47
CA SER A 140 -14.60 -4.77 3.20
C SER A 140 -14.05 -5.39 1.92
N TYR A 141 -14.03 -6.72 1.84
CA TYR A 141 -13.57 -7.49 0.69
C TYR A 141 -14.07 -6.97 -0.67
N LYS A 142 -15.38 -6.69 -0.80
CA LYS A 142 -15.96 -6.17 -2.05
C LYS A 142 -15.42 -4.79 -2.44
N GLN A 143 -15.17 -3.94 -1.44
CA GLN A 143 -14.67 -2.59 -1.67
C GLN A 143 -13.20 -2.61 -2.11
N ARG A 144 -12.39 -3.50 -1.53
CA ARG A 144 -10.99 -3.70 -1.95
C ARG A 144 -10.91 -4.04 -3.42
N ILE A 145 -11.67 -5.06 -3.85
CA ILE A 145 -11.69 -5.51 -5.25
C ILE A 145 -12.16 -4.39 -6.16
N GLU A 146 -13.25 -3.68 -5.82
CA GLU A 146 -13.79 -2.58 -6.63
C GLU A 146 -12.75 -1.47 -6.83
N ILE A 147 -11.97 -1.14 -5.80
CA ILE A 147 -10.93 -0.12 -5.90
C ILE A 147 -9.78 -0.60 -6.77
N VAL A 148 -9.22 -1.78 -6.49
CA VAL A 148 -8.07 -2.32 -7.21
C VAL A 148 -8.39 -2.55 -8.69
N GLN A 149 -9.58 -3.04 -9.03
CA GLN A 149 -10.04 -3.21 -10.41
C GLN A 149 -10.08 -1.92 -11.24
N ASN A 150 -10.19 -0.76 -10.58
CA ASN A 150 -10.27 0.55 -11.24
C ASN A 150 -8.96 1.33 -11.19
N PHE A 151 -7.90 0.79 -10.59
CA PHE A 151 -6.57 1.39 -10.62
C PHE A 151 -5.84 1.06 -11.92
N GLU A 152 -4.90 1.91 -12.29
CA GLU A 152 -3.85 1.57 -13.27
C GLU A 152 -2.96 0.47 -12.69
N LEU A 153 -2.40 -0.40 -13.54
CA LEU A 153 -1.67 -1.60 -13.11
C LEU A 153 -0.54 -1.28 -12.12
N ALA A 154 0.28 -0.25 -12.39
CA ALA A 154 1.37 0.15 -11.51
C ALA A 154 0.87 0.59 -10.12
N VAL A 155 -0.24 1.35 -10.07
CA VAL A 155 -0.84 1.80 -8.79
C VAL A 155 -1.43 0.61 -8.02
N ALA A 156 -2.03 -0.35 -8.74
CA ALA A 156 -2.55 -1.57 -8.13
C ALA A 156 -1.41 -2.42 -7.54
N ALA A 157 -0.31 -2.60 -8.29
CA ALA A 157 0.88 -3.31 -7.84
C ALA A 157 1.47 -2.66 -6.57
N ASP A 158 1.79 -1.36 -6.60
CA ASP A 158 2.31 -0.61 -5.46
C ASP A 158 1.40 -0.70 -4.21
N ALA A 159 0.07 -0.71 -4.42
CA ALA A 159 -0.88 -0.83 -3.31
C ALA A 159 -0.92 -2.25 -2.72
N LEU A 160 -0.84 -3.29 -3.56
CA LEU A 160 -0.83 -4.68 -3.11
C LEU A 160 0.49 -5.08 -2.45
N GLU A 161 1.63 -4.59 -2.94
CA GLU A 161 2.95 -4.75 -2.31
C GLU A 161 2.98 -4.19 -0.88
N ALA A 162 2.25 -3.10 -0.64
CA ALA A 162 2.17 -2.46 0.68
C ALA A 162 1.17 -3.12 1.64
N MET A 163 0.49 -4.19 1.20
CA MET A 163 -0.45 -4.98 2.02
C MET A 163 0.25 -6.24 2.55
N LYS A 164 -0.41 -6.88 3.52
CA LYS A 164 -0.02 -8.23 3.89
C LYS A 164 -0.29 -9.20 2.74
N PRO A 165 0.63 -10.14 2.45
CA PRO A 165 0.52 -11.04 1.30
C PRO A 165 -0.82 -11.80 1.23
N GLU A 166 -1.37 -12.24 2.37
CA GLU A 166 -2.65 -12.95 2.42
C GLU A 166 -3.83 -12.11 1.93
N PHE A 167 -3.84 -10.78 2.19
CA PHE A 167 -4.90 -9.91 1.69
C PHE A 167 -4.71 -9.56 0.21
N ALA A 168 -3.48 -9.42 -0.24
CA ALA A 168 -3.16 -9.21 -1.64
C ALA A 168 -3.57 -10.44 -2.47
N ALA A 169 -3.26 -11.64 -2.00
CA ALA A 169 -3.65 -12.90 -2.60
C ALA A 169 -5.18 -13.01 -2.74
N ASP A 170 -5.94 -12.73 -1.67
CA ASP A 170 -7.41 -12.72 -1.69
C ASP A 170 -7.98 -11.81 -2.79
N ILE A 171 -7.33 -10.66 -3.03
CA ILE A 171 -7.74 -9.72 -4.08
C ILE A 171 -7.43 -10.30 -5.45
N LEU A 172 -6.20 -10.77 -5.68
CA LEU A 172 -5.78 -11.35 -6.97
C LEU A 172 -6.65 -12.55 -7.37
N GLU A 173 -7.03 -13.43 -6.43
CA GLU A 173 -7.95 -14.55 -6.69
C GLU A 173 -9.33 -14.11 -7.20
N SER A 174 -9.72 -12.86 -6.94
CA SER A 174 -11.01 -12.30 -7.33
C SER A 174 -11.00 -11.51 -8.62
N LEU A 175 -9.81 -11.20 -9.12
CA LEU A 175 -9.63 -10.49 -10.39
C LEU A 175 -9.73 -11.47 -11.59
N ASP A 176 -9.80 -10.91 -12.78
CA ASP A 176 -9.57 -11.66 -14.00
C ASP A 176 -8.12 -12.18 -14.05
N GLU A 177 -7.91 -13.41 -14.53
CA GLU A 177 -6.58 -14.05 -14.57
C GLU A 177 -5.53 -13.19 -15.29
N THR A 178 -5.91 -12.52 -16.38
CA THR A 178 -5.01 -11.63 -17.12
C THR A 178 -4.65 -10.41 -16.31
N GLN A 179 -5.64 -9.73 -15.69
CA GLN A 179 -5.39 -8.56 -14.87
C GLN A 179 -4.54 -8.90 -13.63
N ALA A 180 -4.78 -10.04 -13.01
CA ALA A 180 -4.01 -10.50 -11.86
C ALA A 180 -2.54 -10.78 -12.23
N ALA A 181 -2.30 -11.42 -13.39
CA ALA A 181 -0.95 -11.66 -13.90
C ALA A 181 -0.23 -10.35 -14.25
N ASP A 182 -0.91 -9.43 -14.96
CA ASP A 182 -0.36 -8.11 -15.31
C ASP A 182 0.02 -7.29 -14.05
N ILE A 183 -0.75 -7.41 -12.96
CA ILE A 183 -0.41 -6.75 -11.68
C ILE A 183 0.84 -7.40 -11.07
N LEU A 184 0.91 -8.74 -11.01
CA LEU A 184 2.08 -9.45 -10.49
C LEU A 184 3.36 -9.11 -11.25
N GLU A 185 3.28 -8.91 -12.58
CA GLU A 185 4.42 -8.48 -13.41
C GLU A 185 4.92 -7.08 -13.08
N GLN A 186 4.05 -6.21 -12.57
CA GLN A 186 4.42 -4.85 -12.16
C GLN A 186 4.99 -4.79 -10.74
N MET A 187 4.82 -5.85 -9.95
CA MET A 187 5.35 -5.94 -8.59
C MET A 187 6.85 -6.24 -8.60
N GLU A 188 7.55 -5.85 -7.52
CA GLU A 188 8.90 -6.34 -7.29
C GLU A 188 8.87 -7.88 -7.15
N PRO A 189 9.81 -8.62 -7.76
CA PRO A 189 9.74 -10.09 -7.82
C PRO A 189 9.61 -10.80 -6.48
N GLU A 190 10.24 -10.29 -5.43
CA GLU A 190 10.14 -10.81 -4.06
C GLU A 190 8.75 -10.60 -3.45
N GLU A 191 8.13 -9.44 -3.68
CA GLU A 191 6.78 -9.16 -3.21
C GLU A 191 5.77 -10.02 -3.98
N ALA A 192 5.94 -10.15 -5.29
CA ALA A 192 5.13 -11.05 -6.10
C ALA A 192 5.26 -12.51 -5.63
N ALA A 193 6.47 -12.97 -5.27
CA ALA A 193 6.69 -14.31 -4.75
C ALA A 193 5.99 -14.53 -3.40
N ASP A 194 6.04 -13.56 -2.48
CA ASP A 194 5.34 -13.63 -1.20
C ASP A 194 3.82 -13.76 -1.40
N VAL A 195 3.24 -12.97 -2.33
CA VAL A 195 1.80 -13.04 -2.64
C VAL A 195 1.44 -14.36 -3.33
N VAL A 196 2.24 -14.82 -4.29
CA VAL A 196 2.01 -16.10 -5.00
C VAL A 196 2.10 -17.29 -4.05
N ALA A 197 2.93 -17.24 -3.01
CA ALA A 197 3.03 -18.28 -1.98
C ALA A 197 1.73 -18.44 -1.17
N GLU A 198 0.96 -17.36 -0.99
CA GLU A 198 -0.34 -17.36 -0.31
C GLU A 198 -1.51 -17.82 -1.19
N LEU A 199 -1.36 -17.82 -2.53
CA LEU A 199 -2.40 -18.22 -3.47
C LEU A 199 -2.65 -19.74 -3.43
N ASN A 200 -3.88 -20.12 -3.80
CA ASN A 200 -4.17 -21.51 -4.11
C ASN A 200 -3.24 -22.02 -5.23
N GLN A 201 -2.69 -23.25 -5.08
CA GLN A 201 -1.72 -23.84 -6.02
C GLN A 201 -2.17 -23.85 -7.49
N GLU A 202 -3.48 -24.07 -7.73
CA GLU A 202 -4.04 -24.07 -9.09
C GLU A 202 -4.03 -22.66 -9.69
N ILE A 203 -4.39 -21.66 -8.89
CA ILE A 203 -4.41 -20.23 -9.30
C ILE A 203 -2.99 -19.72 -9.48
N ALA A 204 -2.10 -19.97 -8.52
CA ALA A 204 -0.69 -19.62 -8.62
C ALA A 204 -0.05 -20.15 -9.93
N GLY A 205 -0.30 -21.43 -10.26
CA GLY A 205 0.18 -22.02 -11.52
C GLY A 205 -0.33 -21.31 -12.76
N LYS A 206 -1.62 -20.99 -12.81
CA LYS A 206 -2.24 -20.28 -13.94
C LYS A 206 -1.70 -18.86 -14.09
N LEU A 207 -1.55 -18.11 -12.98
CA LEU A 207 -1.03 -16.76 -13.03
C LEU A 207 0.43 -16.74 -13.51
N LEU A 208 1.28 -17.65 -13.00
CA LEU A 208 2.67 -17.78 -13.46
C LEU A 208 2.78 -18.22 -14.93
N GLU A 209 1.83 -19.02 -15.45
CA GLU A 209 1.78 -19.37 -16.88
C GLU A 209 1.30 -18.19 -17.76
N GLN A 210 0.51 -17.27 -17.20
CA GLN A 210 -0.03 -16.12 -17.89
C GLN A 210 0.98 -14.94 -17.93
N MET A 211 1.89 -14.85 -16.94
CA MET A 211 2.94 -13.82 -16.86
C MET A 211 3.94 -13.95 -18.03
N GLU A 212 4.62 -12.85 -18.33
CA GLU A 212 5.76 -12.86 -19.25
C GLU A 212 6.85 -13.83 -18.73
N PRO A 213 7.49 -14.62 -19.63
CA PRO A 213 8.36 -15.73 -19.21
C PRO A 213 9.57 -15.33 -18.34
N GLU A 214 10.11 -14.14 -18.51
CA GLU A 214 11.27 -13.67 -17.73
C GLU A 214 10.86 -13.31 -16.29
N GLU A 215 9.77 -12.55 -16.11
CA GLU A 215 9.20 -12.18 -14.82
C GLU A 215 8.72 -13.42 -14.05
N ALA A 216 7.98 -14.31 -14.71
CA ALA A 216 7.53 -15.58 -14.12
C ALA A 216 8.71 -16.44 -13.60
N LYS A 217 9.82 -16.44 -14.33
CA LYS A 217 11.02 -17.20 -13.97
C LYS A 217 11.71 -16.60 -12.73
N GLU A 218 11.71 -15.26 -12.62
CA GLU A 218 12.26 -14.57 -11.45
C GLU A 218 11.47 -14.91 -10.18
N VAL A 219 10.14 -14.82 -10.24
CA VAL A 219 9.24 -15.20 -9.15
C VAL A 219 9.42 -16.69 -8.79
N GLN A 220 9.43 -17.58 -9.77
CA GLN A 220 9.62 -19.02 -9.54
C GLN A 220 10.97 -19.34 -8.89
N ALA A 221 12.04 -18.62 -9.24
CA ALA A 221 13.34 -18.79 -8.63
C ALA A 221 13.36 -18.45 -7.14
N LEU A 222 12.58 -17.44 -6.72
CA LEU A 222 12.41 -17.05 -5.31
C LEU A 222 11.53 -18.05 -4.56
N LEU A 223 10.43 -18.50 -5.16
CA LEU A 223 9.55 -19.55 -4.60
C LEU A 223 10.26 -20.89 -4.37
N ALA A 224 11.40 -21.14 -5.03
CA ALA A 224 12.18 -22.38 -4.83
C ALA A 224 12.94 -22.40 -3.49
N TYR A 225 13.09 -21.26 -2.81
CA TYR A 225 13.72 -21.20 -1.49
C TYR A 225 12.72 -21.52 -0.37
N ALA A 226 13.26 -22.07 0.72
CA ALA A 226 12.45 -22.38 1.88
C ALA A 226 11.97 -21.09 2.56
N GLU A 227 10.74 -21.07 3.03
CA GLU A 227 10.19 -19.99 3.86
C GLU A 227 11.08 -19.73 5.08
N GLY A 228 11.29 -18.46 5.43
CA GLY A 228 12.17 -18.05 6.52
C GLY A 228 13.67 -18.16 6.22
N SER A 229 14.05 -18.51 4.99
CA SER A 229 15.44 -18.46 4.54
C SER A 229 15.80 -17.08 3.97
N VAL A 230 17.07 -16.76 3.85
CA VAL A 230 17.55 -15.55 3.16
C VAL A 230 17.04 -15.51 1.72
N GLY A 231 16.98 -16.65 1.05
CA GLY A 231 16.50 -16.75 -0.32
C GLY A 231 15.05 -16.36 -0.51
N SER A 232 14.19 -16.53 0.53
CA SER A 232 12.78 -16.14 0.45
C SER A 232 12.54 -14.63 0.68
N ILE A 233 13.54 -13.91 1.22
CA ILE A 233 13.41 -12.47 1.50
C ILE A 233 14.38 -11.60 0.69
N MET A 234 15.22 -12.22 -0.16
CA MET A 234 16.17 -11.49 -0.97
C MET A 234 15.52 -10.97 -2.24
N THR A 235 15.96 -9.80 -2.70
CA THR A 235 15.65 -9.34 -4.05
C THR A 235 16.75 -9.74 -5.03
N ASN A 236 16.36 -10.08 -6.26
CA ASN A 236 17.25 -10.25 -7.39
C ASN A 236 17.44 -8.96 -8.20
N ASN A 237 16.74 -7.89 -7.81
CA ASN A 237 16.87 -6.56 -8.42
C ASN A 237 18.09 -5.80 -7.86
N PHE A 238 19.29 -6.19 -8.26
CA PHE A 238 20.54 -5.59 -7.84
C PHE A 238 21.47 -5.30 -9.01
N VAL A 239 22.39 -4.36 -8.82
CA VAL A 239 23.35 -3.96 -9.86
C VAL A 239 24.74 -4.46 -9.56
N THR A 240 25.36 -5.13 -10.53
CA THR A 240 26.76 -5.51 -10.51
C THR A 240 27.58 -4.72 -11.52
N VAL A 241 28.83 -4.45 -11.19
CA VAL A 241 29.80 -3.82 -12.07
C VAL A 241 31.15 -4.56 -12.04
N ASP A 242 31.85 -4.54 -13.14
CA ASP A 242 33.18 -5.15 -13.26
C ASP A 242 34.22 -4.36 -12.45
N ALA A 243 35.04 -5.05 -11.69
CA ALA A 243 36.13 -4.48 -10.88
C ALA A 243 37.13 -3.61 -11.70
N LYS A 244 37.28 -3.88 -12.99
CA LYS A 244 38.14 -3.12 -13.89
C LYS A 244 37.48 -1.88 -14.49
N MET A 245 36.17 -1.71 -14.30
CA MET A 245 35.52 -0.47 -14.70
C MET A 245 36.11 0.74 -13.97
N THR A 246 36.16 1.89 -14.64
CA THR A 246 36.50 3.15 -13.99
C THR A 246 35.28 3.74 -13.31
N ILE A 247 35.47 4.60 -12.31
CA ILE A 247 34.39 5.32 -11.62
C ILE A 247 33.47 6.01 -12.64
N ALA A 248 34.03 6.68 -13.67
CA ALA A 248 33.23 7.33 -14.72
C ALA A 248 32.35 6.38 -15.51
N LYS A 249 32.86 5.18 -15.84
CA LYS A 249 32.08 4.16 -16.57
C LYS A 249 30.99 3.56 -15.68
N ALA A 250 31.28 3.29 -14.42
CA ALA A 250 30.30 2.76 -13.46
C ALA A 250 29.15 3.77 -13.27
N LEU A 251 29.45 5.05 -13.02
CA LEU A 251 28.42 6.09 -12.89
C LEU A 251 27.57 6.27 -14.16
N ARG A 252 28.17 6.12 -15.35
CA ARG A 252 27.42 6.14 -16.60
C ARG A 252 26.49 4.93 -16.69
N PHE A 253 27.02 3.75 -16.46
CA PHE A 253 26.27 2.50 -16.47
C PHE A 253 25.04 2.56 -15.54
N LEU A 254 25.23 3.05 -14.30
CA LEU A 254 24.14 3.21 -13.34
C LEU A 254 23.04 4.18 -13.80
N ARG A 255 23.40 5.25 -14.53
CA ARG A 255 22.43 6.20 -15.08
C ARG A 255 21.67 5.66 -16.29
N GLU A 256 22.22 4.67 -16.96
CA GLU A 256 21.62 4.02 -18.14
C GLU A 256 20.71 2.83 -17.76
N GLN A 257 20.70 2.42 -16.47
CA GLN A 257 19.74 1.42 -15.99
C GLN A 257 18.32 2.00 -16.02
N THR A 258 17.41 1.29 -16.70
CA THR A 258 16.01 1.67 -16.80
C THR A 258 15.15 0.39 -16.75
N PRO A 259 14.24 0.21 -15.82
CA PRO A 259 13.99 1.08 -14.67
C PRO A 259 15.19 1.18 -13.71
N THR A 260 15.34 2.32 -13.03
CA THR A 260 16.37 2.45 -12.00
C THR A 260 15.97 1.60 -10.80
N PRO A 261 16.77 0.61 -10.39
CA PRO A 261 16.45 -0.18 -9.22
C PRO A 261 16.25 0.72 -7.99
N GLN A 262 15.15 0.56 -7.26
CA GLN A 262 14.78 1.45 -6.17
C GLN A 262 15.81 1.44 -5.01
N HIS A 263 16.58 0.37 -4.87
CA HIS A 263 17.48 0.11 -3.74
C HIS A 263 18.96 0.21 -4.07
N ILE A 264 19.36 1.04 -5.05
CA ILE A 264 20.78 1.25 -5.35
C ILE A 264 21.46 2.10 -4.26
N TYR A 265 21.65 1.58 -3.08
CA TYR A 265 22.48 2.18 -2.04
C TYR A 265 23.97 1.82 -2.22
N SER A 266 24.22 0.63 -2.74
CA SER A 266 25.54 0.05 -2.95
C SER A 266 25.59 -0.69 -4.26
N VAL A 267 26.74 -0.60 -4.91
CA VAL A 267 27.05 -1.31 -6.16
C VAL A 267 27.93 -2.49 -5.85
N LEU A 268 27.51 -3.67 -6.25
CA LEU A 268 28.29 -4.90 -6.08
C LEU A 268 29.35 -5.00 -7.17
N VAL A 269 30.60 -5.13 -6.75
CA VAL A 269 31.72 -5.25 -7.68
C VAL A 269 32.08 -6.71 -7.85
N VAL A 270 32.06 -7.17 -9.11
CA VAL A 270 32.32 -8.58 -9.44
C VAL A 270 33.60 -8.73 -10.24
N GLU A 271 34.13 -9.96 -10.24
CA GLU A 271 35.27 -10.34 -11.06
C GLU A 271 34.92 -10.23 -12.56
N PRO A 272 35.81 -9.67 -13.40
CA PRO A 272 35.56 -9.53 -14.82
C PRO A 272 35.15 -10.84 -15.52
N GLY A 273 34.00 -10.80 -16.20
CA GLY A 273 33.46 -11.96 -16.91
C GLY A 273 32.87 -13.05 -16.01
N SER A 274 32.72 -12.79 -14.72
CA SER A 274 32.03 -13.67 -13.78
C SER A 274 31.08 -12.86 -12.89
N SER A 275 30.19 -13.55 -12.15
CA SER A 275 29.32 -12.95 -11.16
C SER A 275 29.86 -13.10 -9.73
N LYS A 276 31.16 -13.43 -9.58
CA LYS A 276 31.78 -13.61 -8.28
C LYS A 276 32.01 -12.28 -7.60
N LEU A 277 31.51 -12.13 -6.38
CA LEU A 277 31.63 -10.90 -5.59
C LEU A 277 33.11 -10.69 -5.17
N THR A 278 33.62 -9.49 -5.44
CA THR A 278 35.01 -9.12 -5.09
C THR A 278 35.09 -7.84 -4.27
N GLY A 279 34.02 -7.01 -4.28
CA GLY A 279 33.99 -5.76 -3.54
C GLY A 279 32.61 -5.14 -3.52
N ILE A 280 32.50 -4.11 -2.72
CA ILE A 280 31.31 -3.24 -2.65
C ILE A 280 31.77 -1.78 -2.71
N VAL A 281 31.00 -0.94 -3.40
CA VAL A 281 31.18 0.51 -3.42
C VAL A 281 29.82 1.19 -3.21
N THR A 282 29.72 2.09 -2.24
CA THR A 282 28.49 2.85 -2.05
C THR A 282 28.32 3.93 -3.10
N LEU A 283 27.09 4.29 -3.46
CA LEU A 283 26.84 5.43 -4.35
C LEU A 283 27.44 6.72 -3.81
N THR A 284 27.41 6.93 -2.49
CA THR A 284 28.01 8.08 -1.83
C THR A 284 29.53 8.11 -2.10
N GLN A 285 30.23 6.98 -1.97
CA GLN A 285 31.66 6.90 -2.29
C GLN A 285 31.95 7.24 -3.75
N LEU A 286 31.14 6.71 -4.68
CA LEU A 286 31.28 7.02 -6.12
C LEU A 286 31.02 8.50 -6.44
N ALA A 287 30.01 9.11 -5.78
CA ALA A 287 29.58 10.49 -6.05
C ALA A 287 30.48 11.54 -5.37
N THR A 288 31.01 11.25 -4.18
CA THR A 288 31.72 12.23 -3.33
C THR A 288 33.24 12.03 -3.30
N SER A 289 33.77 10.98 -3.95
CA SER A 289 35.21 10.74 -3.97
C SER A 289 35.94 11.87 -4.72
N ASN A 290 36.94 12.44 -4.07
CA ASN A 290 37.87 13.38 -4.72
C ASN A 290 38.89 12.70 -5.66
N LEU A 291 38.70 11.39 -5.91
CA LEU A 291 39.59 10.62 -6.77
C LEU A 291 39.30 10.90 -8.24
N PRO A 292 40.32 10.86 -9.11
CA PRO A 292 40.11 10.96 -10.55
C PRO A 292 39.11 9.87 -11.02
N HIS A 293 38.09 10.25 -11.78
CA HIS A 293 37.09 9.33 -12.31
C HIS A 293 37.66 8.27 -13.27
N THR A 294 38.94 8.37 -13.63
CA THR A 294 39.71 7.38 -14.43
C THR A 294 40.21 6.18 -13.58
N ILE A 295 40.11 6.28 -12.25
CA ILE A 295 40.53 5.19 -11.36
C ILE A 295 39.55 4.03 -11.49
N ARG A 296 40.06 2.80 -11.43
CA ARG A 296 39.28 1.55 -11.47
C ARG A 296 38.65 1.27 -10.12
N LEU A 297 37.50 0.60 -10.13
CA LEU A 297 36.74 0.24 -8.93
C LEU A 297 37.56 -0.66 -7.99
N GLU A 298 38.40 -1.56 -8.51
CA GLU A 298 39.28 -2.42 -7.71
C GLU A 298 40.22 -1.66 -6.74
N LYS A 299 40.42 -0.33 -6.96
CA LYS A 299 41.28 0.52 -6.11
C LYS A 299 40.50 1.28 -5.04
N VAL A 300 39.18 1.34 -5.16
CA VAL A 300 38.31 2.16 -4.30
C VAL A 300 37.24 1.33 -3.59
N MET A 301 37.00 0.10 -4.05
CA MET A 301 36.02 -0.79 -3.46
C MET A 301 36.50 -1.30 -2.09
N GLN A 302 35.55 -1.56 -1.22
CA GLN A 302 35.75 -2.28 0.03
C GLN A 302 35.78 -3.78 -0.29
N THR A 303 36.85 -4.47 0.16
CA THR A 303 37.06 -5.91 -0.10
C THR A 303 36.71 -6.80 1.09
N GLU A 304 36.63 -6.23 2.29
CA GLU A 304 36.11 -6.93 3.47
C GLU A 304 34.58 -6.85 3.42
N ILE A 305 33.95 -7.86 2.78
CA ILE A 305 32.52 -7.87 2.51
C ILE A 305 31.84 -8.79 3.51
N ILE A 306 30.83 -8.25 4.19
CA ILE A 306 29.88 -9.06 4.94
C ILE A 306 28.84 -9.55 3.95
N SER A 307 28.64 -10.84 3.86
CA SER A 307 27.68 -11.50 2.96
C SER A 307 27.08 -12.73 3.64
N THR A 308 25.97 -13.23 3.09
CA THR A 308 25.29 -14.43 3.59
C THR A 308 24.99 -15.39 2.44
N GLY A 309 24.58 -16.61 2.76
CA GLY A 309 24.11 -17.59 1.78
C GLY A 309 22.59 -17.63 1.70
N PRO A 310 21.98 -18.03 0.56
CA PRO A 310 20.52 -18.02 0.39
C PRO A 310 19.80 -19.03 1.29
N THR A 311 20.48 -20.08 1.76
CA THR A 311 19.90 -21.11 2.63
C THR A 311 19.98 -20.79 4.14
N ARG A 312 20.60 -19.67 4.50
CA ARG A 312 20.68 -19.21 5.89
C ARG A 312 19.32 -18.68 6.37
N ALA A 313 19.14 -18.64 7.69
CA ALA A 313 17.92 -18.08 8.27
C ALA A 313 17.83 -16.57 7.99
N ALA A 314 16.65 -16.10 7.60
CA ALA A 314 16.37 -14.69 7.33
C ALA A 314 16.67 -13.79 8.54
N GLN A 315 16.37 -14.26 9.75
CA GLN A 315 16.67 -13.56 11.00
C GLN A 315 18.17 -13.34 11.24
N GLU A 316 19.03 -14.31 10.85
CA GLU A 316 20.48 -14.14 10.93
C GLU A 316 20.95 -13.02 10.00
N ALA A 317 20.42 -12.97 8.78
CA ALA A 317 20.73 -11.91 7.83
C ALA A 317 20.25 -10.54 8.33
N ALA A 318 19.05 -10.45 8.90
CA ALA A 318 18.52 -9.25 9.51
C ALA A 318 19.42 -8.77 10.67
N GLN A 319 19.89 -9.67 11.51
CA GLN A 319 20.81 -9.34 12.60
C GLN A 319 22.14 -8.80 12.07
N LEU A 320 22.72 -9.41 11.00
CA LEU A 320 23.94 -8.90 10.37
C LEU A 320 23.76 -7.47 9.85
N ILE A 321 22.63 -7.17 9.22
CA ILE A 321 22.32 -5.83 8.72
C ILE A 321 22.32 -4.81 9.87
N VAL A 322 21.68 -5.13 10.99
CA VAL A 322 21.62 -4.27 12.17
C VAL A 322 23.00 -4.11 12.83
N ASP A 323 23.69 -5.22 13.09
CA ASP A 323 24.97 -5.21 13.82
C ASP A 323 26.08 -4.44 13.09
N TYR A 324 26.09 -4.56 11.77
CA TYR A 324 27.09 -3.90 10.92
C TYR A 324 26.61 -2.62 10.25
N HIS A 325 25.39 -2.16 10.57
CA HIS A 325 24.78 -0.94 9.99
C HIS A 325 24.75 -0.94 8.46
N LEU A 326 24.42 -2.09 7.88
CA LEU A 326 24.36 -2.25 6.42
C LEU A 326 23.04 -1.70 5.87
N LEU A 327 23.10 -1.13 4.68
CA LEU A 327 21.90 -0.80 3.91
C LEU A 327 21.49 -1.96 2.99
N VAL A 328 22.48 -2.78 2.61
CA VAL A 328 22.35 -3.93 1.72
C VAL A 328 23.30 -5.02 2.18
N LEU A 329 22.82 -6.24 2.27
CA LEU A 329 23.60 -7.43 2.55
C LEU A 329 23.62 -8.33 1.30
N PRO A 330 24.79 -8.51 0.64
CA PRO A 330 24.90 -9.41 -0.50
C PRO A 330 24.61 -10.86 -0.12
N VAL A 331 23.86 -11.53 -1.00
CA VAL A 331 23.61 -12.98 -0.92
C VAL A 331 24.47 -13.66 -1.97
N VAL A 332 25.31 -14.57 -1.52
CA VAL A 332 26.25 -15.29 -2.38
C VAL A 332 26.06 -16.79 -2.29
N GLU A 333 26.12 -17.45 -3.43
CA GLU A 333 26.07 -18.90 -3.50
C GLU A 333 27.31 -19.52 -2.85
N GLU A 334 27.09 -20.46 -1.94
CA GLU A 334 28.17 -21.13 -1.24
C GLU A 334 29.08 -21.92 -2.22
N GLY A 335 30.40 -21.79 -2.04
CA GLY A 335 31.40 -22.47 -2.88
C GLY A 335 31.79 -21.75 -4.17
N THR A 336 30.88 -21.05 -4.84
CA THR A 336 31.18 -20.28 -6.05
C THR A 336 31.48 -18.82 -5.76
N GLY A 337 30.85 -18.25 -4.71
CA GLY A 337 30.91 -16.83 -4.39
C GLY A 337 30.12 -15.94 -5.38
N ARG A 338 29.27 -16.56 -6.21
CA ARG A 338 28.41 -15.86 -7.16
C ARG A 338 27.31 -15.11 -6.41
N VAL A 339 27.10 -13.85 -6.75
CA VAL A 339 25.96 -13.08 -6.23
C VAL A 339 24.68 -13.64 -6.83
N VAL A 340 23.70 -13.93 -5.97
CA VAL A 340 22.37 -14.44 -6.33
C VAL A 340 21.25 -13.50 -5.93
N GLY A 341 21.52 -12.55 -5.02
CA GLY A 341 20.55 -11.58 -4.55
C GLY A 341 21.17 -10.61 -3.55
N ILE A 342 20.35 -9.76 -3.00
CA ILE A 342 20.65 -8.88 -1.88
C ILE A 342 19.50 -8.90 -0.88
N VAL A 343 19.78 -8.69 0.41
CA VAL A 343 18.78 -8.36 1.42
C VAL A 343 18.91 -6.88 1.75
N THR A 344 17.81 -6.16 1.70
CA THR A 344 17.74 -4.73 1.99
C THR A 344 17.42 -4.47 3.48
N LEU A 345 17.69 -3.25 3.96
CA LEU A 345 17.44 -2.88 5.35
C LEU A 345 15.97 -2.97 5.72
N ASP A 346 15.07 -2.56 4.82
CA ASP A 346 13.61 -2.61 4.99
C ASP A 346 13.12 -4.05 5.19
N LYS A 347 13.52 -5.00 4.33
CA LYS A 347 13.20 -6.43 4.52
C LYS A 347 13.80 -7.00 5.82
N ALA A 348 14.99 -6.56 6.21
CA ALA A 348 15.56 -6.95 7.49
C ALA A 348 14.75 -6.45 8.68
N VAL A 349 14.23 -5.22 8.61
CA VAL A 349 13.35 -4.65 9.66
C VAL A 349 12.03 -5.43 9.73
N GLU A 350 11.42 -5.78 8.60
CA GLU A 350 10.21 -6.62 8.56
C GLU A 350 10.43 -7.95 9.27
N GLN A 351 11.55 -8.63 9.01
CA GLN A 351 11.89 -9.90 9.65
C GLN A 351 12.12 -9.80 11.17
N LEU A 352 12.47 -8.65 11.69
CA LEU A 352 12.67 -8.44 13.12
C LEU A 352 11.38 -8.02 13.85
N LEU A 353 10.35 -7.59 13.12
CA LEU A 353 9.07 -7.17 13.67
C LEU A 353 8.01 -8.29 13.66
N GLN A 354 8.26 -9.37 12.94
CA GLN A 354 7.47 -10.61 12.98
C GLN A 354 7.80 -11.44 14.21
#